data_13002c05536a1d44af7139d056e39065
#
_entry.id   13002c05536a1d44af7139d056e39065
#
_cell.length_a   1.000
_cell.length_b   1.000
_cell.length_c   1.000
_cell.angle_alpha   90.00
_cell.angle_beta   90.00
_cell.angle_gamma   90.00
#
_symmetry.space_group_name_H-M   'P 1'
#
loop_
_entity.id
_entity.type
_entity.pdbx_description
1 polymer ?
#
loop_
_entity_poly.entity_id
_entity_poly.type
_entity_poly.pdbx_seq_one_letter_code
_entity_poly.pdbx_strand_id
1 'polypeptide(L)'
;GLGILSLDAGKYIPTCAGTQPSRILQFISERNRVTGASLVAHFGGPPYGYPVDVARACLAGLLRAGKVRIRPEQGPEITSIRDPGTKDLFRLDRALRRAEFFPPTEQEVGPRDRVAICTFFKKYMDLDLERENDAIADAVFQQFPGRRERLRELEALLDGIPSRPPLPPALQKLGRALEECRRSRQVAETVKEVKKHLDVLRDGMEQLGILRTELSPEVIRAVCAAEEVRRGHIAQLRHADKLGEVKAESQQVEEQLQADRPWREIHSLKDALDRILAHYAAERRALLNHQSQLAEAARARVKTRDGFERLGDDQRHAVLRPLTAALCDTSPEALHPTLVELRDQFNHRLPEAEVQANDLLDELIAKTTERRVVRVQHGLSGRELHS
;
A
#
# COMPACT_ATOMS: atom_id res chain seq x y z
N GLY A 1 -10.58 56.24 -1.56
CA GLY A 1 -11.11 55.06 -0.88
C GLY A 1 -10.51 54.90 0.52
N LEU A 2 -11.07 54.01 1.35
CA LEU A 2 -10.63 53.82 2.76
C LEU A 2 -9.27 53.15 2.88
N GLY A 3 -8.67 52.62 1.79
CA GLY A 3 -7.40 51.92 1.80
C GLY A 3 -7.43 50.62 2.60
N ILE A 4 -8.60 49.95 2.65
CA ILE A 4 -8.78 48.65 3.30
C ILE A 4 -8.16 47.54 2.46
N LEU A 5 -8.34 47.60 1.14
CA LEU A 5 -7.83 46.65 0.17
C LEU A 5 -6.70 47.27 -0.65
N SER A 6 -5.66 46.52 -0.92
CA SER A 6 -4.57 46.86 -1.86
C SER A 6 -4.50 45.78 -2.94
N LEU A 7 -4.16 46.19 -4.17
CA LEU A 7 -3.93 45.28 -5.29
C LEU A 7 -2.49 44.72 -5.20
N ASP A 8 -2.32 43.43 -5.06
CA ASP A 8 -1.03 42.73 -5.08
C ASP A 8 -1.11 41.57 -6.06
N ALA A 9 -0.24 41.53 -7.05
CA ALA A 9 -0.18 40.49 -8.09
C ALA A 9 -1.56 40.18 -8.73
N GLY A 10 -2.39 41.21 -8.99
CA GLY A 10 -3.71 41.05 -9.60
C GLY A 10 -4.85 40.64 -8.65
N LYS A 11 -4.57 40.47 -7.35
CA LYS A 11 -5.55 40.11 -6.32
C LYS A 11 -5.71 41.26 -5.30
N TYR A 12 -6.94 41.46 -4.81
CA TYR A 12 -7.20 42.41 -3.74
C TYR A 12 -6.93 41.78 -2.37
N ILE A 13 -5.93 42.30 -1.66
CA ILE A 13 -5.53 41.87 -0.34
C ILE A 13 -5.96 42.87 0.72
N PRO A 14 -6.52 42.45 1.88
CA PRO A 14 -6.91 43.34 2.97
C PRO A 14 -5.66 43.78 3.76
N THR A 15 -4.99 44.82 3.26
CA THR A 15 -3.80 45.39 3.93
C THR A 15 -4.16 46.38 5.01
N CYS A 16 -5.32 47.02 4.90
CA CYS A 16 -5.77 48.10 5.81
C CYS A 16 -4.70 49.18 6.00
N ALA A 17 -3.97 49.53 4.91
CA ALA A 17 -2.90 50.53 4.93
C ALA A 17 -3.41 51.98 4.85
N GLY A 18 -4.70 52.18 4.66
CA GLY A 18 -5.30 53.51 4.63
C GLY A 18 -5.25 54.22 5.98
N THR A 19 -5.37 55.56 5.96
CA THR A 19 -5.28 56.39 7.17
C THR A 19 -6.34 56.03 8.22
N GLN A 20 -7.59 55.78 7.79
CA GLN A 20 -8.69 55.49 8.70
C GLN A 20 -8.50 54.13 9.41
N PRO A 21 -8.31 52.98 8.70
CA PRO A 21 -8.11 51.71 9.37
C PRO A 21 -6.82 51.71 10.22
N SER A 22 -5.73 52.38 9.78
CA SER A 22 -4.49 52.45 10.56
C SER A 22 -4.68 53.20 11.89
N ARG A 23 -5.43 54.30 11.91
CA ARG A 23 -5.75 55.04 13.15
C ARG A 23 -6.64 54.22 14.10
N ILE A 24 -7.64 53.51 13.56
CA ILE A 24 -8.48 52.60 14.37
C ILE A 24 -7.63 51.47 14.98
N LEU A 25 -6.76 50.88 14.20
CA LEU A 25 -5.85 49.84 14.68
C LEU A 25 -4.91 50.37 15.78
N GLN A 26 -4.31 51.53 15.58
CA GLN A 26 -3.45 52.19 16.56
C GLN A 26 -4.19 52.39 17.88
N PHE A 27 -5.43 52.96 17.81
CA PHE A 27 -6.24 53.20 19.00
C PHE A 27 -6.58 51.90 19.78
N ILE A 28 -6.85 50.81 19.05
CA ILE A 28 -7.07 49.48 19.69
C ILE A 28 -5.78 48.98 20.32
N SER A 29 -4.65 49.09 19.60
CA SER A 29 -3.35 48.59 20.07
C SER A 29 -2.84 49.31 21.30
N GLU A 30 -2.97 50.63 21.35
CA GLU A 30 -2.54 51.47 22.50
C GLU A 30 -3.33 51.15 23.79
N ARG A 31 -4.59 50.77 23.64
CA ARG A 31 -5.49 50.48 24.80
C ARG A 31 -5.61 49.01 25.11
N ASN A 32 -5.13 48.15 24.25
CA ASN A 32 -5.16 46.69 24.36
C ASN A 32 -6.57 46.07 24.49
N ARG A 33 -7.60 46.87 24.81
CA ARG A 33 -9.02 46.51 24.91
C ARG A 33 -9.88 47.71 24.73
N VAL A 34 -10.78 47.72 23.73
CA VAL A 34 -11.65 48.83 23.44
C VAL A 34 -13.08 48.33 23.13
N THR A 35 -14.09 48.96 23.71
CA THR A 35 -15.48 48.65 23.35
C THR A 35 -15.87 49.32 22.03
N GLY A 36 -16.76 48.71 21.24
CA GLY A 36 -17.28 49.30 20.00
C GLY A 36 -17.98 50.60 20.25
N ALA A 37 -18.64 50.82 21.38
CA ALA A 37 -19.21 52.11 21.78
C ALA A 37 -18.15 53.20 21.91
N SER A 38 -17.02 52.89 22.55
CA SER A 38 -15.89 53.80 22.70
C SER A 38 -15.24 54.13 21.35
N LEU A 39 -15.07 53.14 20.46
CA LEU A 39 -14.55 53.34 19.11
C LEU A 39 -15.45 54.26 18.29
N VAL A 40 -16.75 54.00 18.24
CA VAL A 40 -17.70 54.79 17.50
C VAL A 40 -17.77 56.24 18.05
N ALA A 41 -17.76 56.43 19.37
CA ALA A 41 -17.77 57.77 19.98
C ALA A 41 -16.47 58.54 19.68
N HIS A 42 -15.28 57.89 19.81
CA HIS A 42 -14.00 58.53 19.57
C HIS A 42 -13.81 58.97 18.11
N PHE A 43 -14.11 58.09 17.17
CA PHE A 43 -13.92 58.40 15.75
C PHE A 43 -15.11 59.13 15.13
N GLY A 44 -16.28 59.09 15.73
CA GLY A 44 -17.45 59.86 15.30
C GLY A 44 -17.41 61.33 15.72
N GLY A 45 -16.63 61.71 16.75
CA GLY A 45 -16.45 63.07 17.22
C GLY A 45 -15.28 63.78 16.57
N PRO A 46 -15.12 65.13 16.88
CA PRO A 46 -13.92 65.84 16.50
C PRO A 46 -12.65 65.23 17.08
N PRO A 47 -11.53 65.23 16.38
CA PRO A 47 -11.27 65.84 15.06
C PRO A 47 -11.55 64.90 13.88
N TYR A 48 -12.07 63.69 14.10
CA TYR A 48 -12.18 62.66 13.04
C TYR A 48 -13.48 62.74 12.22
N GLY A 49 -14.64 62.77 12.90
CA GLY A 49 -15.96 62.85 12.25
C GLY A 49 -16.31 61.67 11.35
N TYR A 50 -15.82 60.44 11.67
CA TYR A 50 -16.11 59.29 10.82
C TYR A 50 -17.54 58.82 11.01
N PRO A 51 -18.32 58.63 9.93
CA PRO A 51 -19.60 57.94 10.01
C PRO A 51 -19.41 56.49 10.58
N VAL A 52 -20.41 56.02 11.28
CA VAL A 52 -20.39 54.64 11.90
C VAL A 52 -20.08 53.58 10.85
N ASP A 53 -20.58 53.73 9.62
CA ASP A 53 -20.33 52.78 8.54
C ASP A 53 -18.87 52.75 8.08
N VAL A 54 -18.16 53.89 8.16
CA VAL A 54 -16.71 53.95 7.90
C VAL A 54 -15.94 53.15 8.97
N ALA A 55 -16.27 53.40 10.24
CA ALA A 55 -15.67 52.62 11.34
C ALA A 55 -15.97 51.12 11.22
N ARG A 56 -17.23 50.80 10.88
CA ARG A 56 -17.67 49.39 10.65
C ARG A 56 -16.90 48.74 9.50
N ALA A 57 -16.76 49.37 8.36
CA ALA A 57 -16.01 48.89 7.21
C ALA A 57 -14.51 48.68 7.53
N CYS A 58 -13.91 49.65 8.26
CA CYS A 58 -12.50 49.52 8.70
C CYS A 58 -12.31 48.35 9.66
N LEU A 59 -13.20 48.16 10.66
CA LEU A 59 -13.12 47.06 11.62
C LEU A 59 -13.31 45.71 10.94
N ALA A 60 -14.25 45.58 10.00
CA ALA A 60 -14.42 44.37 9.20
C ALA A 60 -13.17 44.08 8.35
N GLY A 61 -12.58 45.10 7.74
CA GLY A 61 -11.31 44.97 7.01
C GLY A 61 -10.14 44.55 7.90
N LEU A 62 -10.02 45.15 9.10
CA LEU A 62 -9.00 44.80 10.08
C LEU A 62 -9.17 43.37 10.60
N LEU A 63 -10.41 42.90 10.83
CA LEU A 63 -10.69 41.53 11.18
C LEU A 63 -10.29 40.57 10.04
N ARG A 64 -10.69 40.89 8.80
CA ARG A 64 -10.30 40.12 7.62
C ARG A 64 -8.77 40.08 7.42
N ALA A 65 -8.07 41.15 7.75
CA ALA A 65 -6.61 41.23 7.71
C ALA A 65 -5.94 40.46 8.87
N GLY A 66 -6.71 39.96 9.85
CA GLY A 66 -6.19 39.34 11.06
C GLY A 66 -5.48 40.33 11.99
N LYS A 67 -5.84 41.62 11.93
CA LYS A 67 -5.19 42.66 12.73
C LYS A 67 -5.99 43.04 13.99
N VAL A 68 -7.19 42.51 14.18
CA VAL A 68 -8.02 42.65 15.37
C VAL A 68 -8.75 41.33 15.69
N ARG A 69 -9.00 41.14 16.97
CA ARG A 69 -9.88 40.08 17.51
C ARG A 69 -11.07 40.74 18.17
N ILE A 70 -12.21 40.09 18.10
CA ILE A 70 -13.46 40.66 18.61
C ILE A 70 -14.09 39.66 19.58
N ARG A 71 -14.41 40.15 20.77
CA ARG A 71 -15.25 39.42 21.72
C ARG A 71 -16.66 40.01 21.70
N PRO A 72 -17.63 39.30 21.13
CA PRO A 72 -19.03 39.74 21.18
C PRO A 72 -19.56 39.67 22.62
N GLU A 73 -20.66 40.37 22.89
CA GLU A 73 -21.31 40.29 24.22
C GLU A 73 -21.74 38.85 24.57
N GLN A 74 -22.12 38.09 23.55
CA GLN A 74 -22.49 36.67 23.69
C GLN A 74 -21.82 35.83 22.59
N GLY A 75 -21.30 34.67 22.95
CA GLY A 75 -20.68 33.76 22.00
C GLY A 75 -19.15 33.69 22.08
N PRO A 76 -18.54 32.90 21.23
CA PRO A 76 -17.09 32.74 21.18
C PRO A 76 -16.39 33.98 20.61
N GLU A 77 -15.10 34.09 20.87
CA GLU A 77 -14.24 35.13 20.27
C GLU A 77 -14.20 34.96 18.74
N ILE A 78 -14.32 36.08 18.03
CA ILE A 78 -14.30 36.20 16.56
C ILE A 78 -12.90 36.59 16.13
N THR A 79 -12.25 35.77 15.34
CA THR A 79 -10.91 35.98 14.80
C THR A 79 -10.88 36.01 13.27
N SER A 80 -12.01 35.62 12.65
CA SER A 80 -12.20 35.60 11.20
C SER A 80 -13.56 36.17 10.81
N ILE A 81 -13.66 36.70 9.60
CA ILE A 81 -14.93 37.17 9.02
C ILE A 81 -15.94 36.00 8.81
N ARG A 82 -15.49 34.76 8.82
CA ARG A 82 -16.32 33.56 8.64
C ARG A 82 -16.77 32.95 9.97
N ASP A 83 -16.26 33.43 11.08
CA ASP A 83 -16.66 32.92 12.39
C ASP A 83 -18.17 33.15 12.66
N PRO A 84 -18.84 32.23 13.32
CA PRO A 84 -20.25 32.38 13.66
C PRO A 84 -20.52 33.70 14.40
N GLY A 85 -21.58 34.39 14.02
CA GLY A 85 -21.97 35.69 14.61
C GLY A 85 -21.32 36.90 14.02
N THR A 86 -20.27 36.79 13.18
CA THR A 86 -19.58 37.93 12.55
C THR A 86 -20.53 38.77 11.70
N LYS A 87 -21.40 38.13 10.92
CA LYS A 87 -22.37 38.83 10.07
C LYS A 87 -23.33 39.70 10.90
N ASP A 88 -23.84 39.18 12.00
CA ASP A 88 -24.77 39.91 12.87
C ASP A 88 -24.04 40.98 13.67
N LEU A 89 -22.80 40.75 14.08
CA LEU A 89 -21.96 41.75 14.73
C LEU A 89 -21.83 43.04 13.87
N PHE A 90 -21.53 42.88 12.58
CA PHE A 90 -21.33 44.01 11.68
C PHE A 90 -22.62 44.54 11.09
N ARG A 91 -23.74 43.82 11.11
CA ARG A 91 -25.05 44.28 10.65
C ARG A 91 -25.78 45.12 11.69
N LEU A 92 -25.68 44.79 12.96
CA LEU A 92 -26.45 45.35 14.04
C LEU A 92 -25.62 46.39 14.84
N ASP A 93 -25.99 47.66 14.84
CA ASP A 93 -25.31 48.70 15.61
C ASP A 93 -25.17 48.37 17.10
N ARG A 94 -26.20 47.79 17.69
CA ARG A 94 -26.19 47.37 19.09
C ARG A 94 -25.11 46.28 19.37
N ALA A 95 -24.99 45.33 18.47
CA ALA A 95 -23.99 44.25 18.61
C ALA A 95 -22.57 44.83 18.46
N LEU A 96 -22.33 45.68 17.46
CA LEU A 96 -21.04 46.34 17.26
C LEU A 96 -20.62 47.16 18.48
N ARG A 97 -21.54 47.99 19.04
CA ARG A 97 -21.25 48.85 20.19
C ARG A 97 -20.93 48.08 21.48
N ARG A 98 -21.53 46.91 21.67
CA ARG A 98 -21.32 46.05 22.85
C ARG A 98 -20.13 45.13 22.77
N ALA A 99 -19.61 44.93 21.56
CA ALA A 99 -18.44 44.07 21.36
C ALA A 99 -17.17 44.75 21.84
N GLU A 100 -16.20 43.93 22.24
CA GLU A 100 -14.85 44.36 22.61
C GLU A 100 -13.85 43.99 21.53
N PHE A 101 -12.96 44.92 21.22
CA PHE A 101 -11.94 44.81 20.21
C PHE A 101 -10.56 44.75 20.86
N PHE A 102 -9.74 43.80 20.42
CA PHE A 102 -8.41 43.52 20.93
C PHE A 102 -7.39 43.55 19.78
N PRO A 103 -6.13 43.92 20.03
CA PRO A 103 -5.06 43.71 19.08
C PRO A 103 -4.84 42.20 18.87
N PRO A 104 -4.16 41.81 17.78
CA PRO A 104 -3.77 40.43 17.57
C PRO A 104 -2.89 39.92 18.72
N THR A 105 -2.94 38.65 19.04
CA THR A 105 -2.01 38.04 19.98
C THR A 105 -0.65 37.85 19.33
N GLU A 106 0.47 37.96 20.09
CA GLU A 106 1.82 37.70 19.59
C GLU A 106 2.00 36.31 18.96
N GLN A 107 1.05 35.42 19.20
CA GLN A 107 1.03 34.06 18.66
C GLN A 107 0.37 33.92 17.28
N GLU A 108 -0.07 35.03 16.67
CA GLU A 108 -0.71 34.97 15.34
C GLU A 108 0.32 34.70 14.23
N VAL A 109 -0.17 33.99 13.18
CA VAL A 109 0.65 33.62 12.03
C VAL A 109 0.96 34.87 11.20
N GLY A 110 2.22 35.26 11.16
CA GLY A 110 2.69 36.45 10.47
C GLY A 110 2.58 36.36 8.94
N PRO A 111 2.73 37.50 8.21
CA PRO A 111 2.69 37.50 6.76
C PRO A 111 3.71 36.55 6.10
N ARG A 112 4.92 36.45 6.67
CA ARG A 112 5.99 35.54 6.17
C ARG A 112 5.57 34.07 6.30
N ASP A 113 4.98 33.70 7.41
CA ASP A 113 4.52 32.34 7.66
C ASP A 113 3.37 31.96 6.72
N ARG A 114 2.44 32.90 6.48
CA ARG A 114 1.35 32.70 5.49
C ARG A 114 1.88 32.46 4.09
N VAL A 115 2.90 33.21 3.66
CA VAL A 115 3.59 32.98 2.38
C VAL A 115 4.19 31.56 2.34
N ALA A 116 4.86 31.15 3.43
CA ALA A 116 5.44 29.81 3.50
C ALA A 116 4.39 28.68 3.43
N ILE A 117 3.23 28.89 4.08
CA ILE A 117 2.08 27.96 4.01
C ILE A 117 1.48 27.94 2.59
N CYS A 118 1.24 29.11 1.96
CA CYS A 118 0.73 29.16 0.59
C CYS A 118 1.69 28.49 -0.42
N THR A 119 3.00 28.66 -0.22
CA THR A 119 4.02 27.94 -1.02
C THR A 119 3.94 26.44 -0.86
N PHE A 120 3.70 25.95 0.35
CA PHE A 120 3.46 24.54 0.61
C PHE A 120 2.23 24.02 -0.15
N PHE A 121 1.08 24.71 -0.09
CA PHE A 121 -0.13 24.32 -0.82
C PHE A 121 0.09 24.33 -2.34
N LYS A 122 0.80 25.32 -2.86
CA LYS A 122 1.14 25.39 -4.28
C LYS A 122 2.03 24.21 -4.70
N LYS A 123 3.09 23.92 -3.95
CA LYS A 123 4.05 22.85 -4.29
C LYS A 123 3.43 21.45 -4.25
N TYR A 124 2.65 21.14 -3.22
CA TYR A 124 2.21 19.76 -2.95
C TYR A 124 0.75 19.47 -3.31
N MET A 125 -0.05 20.51 -3.56
CA MET A 125 -1.48 20.38 -3.82
C MET A 125 -1.94 21.12 -5.08
N ASP A 126 -1.00 21.84 -5.75
CA ASP A 126 -1.25 22.66 -6.93
C ASP A 126 -2.36 23.72 -6.71
N LEU A 127 -2.36 24.30 -5.50
CA LEU A 127 -3.33 25.33 -5.11
C LEU A 127 -2.63 26.66 -4.92
N ASP A 128 -3.04 27.67 -5.69
CA ASP A 128 -2.62 29.04 -5.52
C ASP A 128 -3.62 29.77 -4.60
N LEU A 129 -3.27 29.84 -3.30
CA LEU A 129 -4.12 30.39 -2.27
C LEU A 129 -3.90 31.89 -2.08
N GLU A 130 -4.96 32.61 -1.73
CA GLU A 130 -4.85 33.93 -1.16
C GLU A 130 -4.15 33.87 0.19
N ARG A 131 -3.32 34.91 0.50
CA ARG A 131 -2.52 34.97 1.74
C ARG A 131 -3.36 35.36 2.96
N GLU A 132 -4.57 34.81 3.03
CA GLU A 132 -5.55 35.05 4.09
C GLU A 132 -5.74 33.80 4.91
N ASN A 133 -6.00 33.97 6.21
CA ASN A 133 -6.21 32.82 7.12
C ASN A 133 -7.41 31.97 6.70
N ASP A 134 -8.47 32.60 6.20
CA ASP A 134 -9.68 31.90 5.75
C ASP A 134 -9.40 30.98 4.55
N ALA A 135 -8.65 31.47 3.55
CA ALA A 135 -8.29 30.70 2.39
C ALA A 135 -7.41 29.49 2.75
N ILE A 136 -6.48 29.69 3.70
CA ILE A 136 -5.63 28.61 4.21
C ILE A 136 -6.47 27.56 4.95
N ALA A 137 -7.35 27.99 5.86
CA ALA A 137 -8.19 27.08 6.63
C ALA A 137 -9.13 26.26 5.73
N ASP A 138 -9.76 26.92 4.74
CA ASP A 138 -10.60 26.22 3.75
C ASP A 138 -9.80 25.17 2.99
N ALA A 139 -8.59 25.50 2.54
CA ALA A 139 -7.73 24.55 1.84
C ALA A 139 -7.36 23.36 2.72
N VAL A 140 -7.11 23.56 4.03
CA VAL A 140 -6.88 22.48 4.99
C VAL A 140 -8.08 21.53 5.04
N PHE A 141 -9.29 22.07 5.24
CA PHE A 141 -10.49 21.26 5.35
C PHE A 141 -10.85 20.53 4.05
N GLN A 142 -10.55 21.10 2.90
CA GLN A 142 -10.81 20.48 1.59
C GLN A 142 -9.76 19.44 1.20
N GLN A 143 -8.48 19.72 1.42
CA GLN A 143 -7.39 18.93 0.86
C GLN A 143 -6.81 17.85 1.81
N PHE A 144 -6.72 18.13 3.11
CA PHE A 144 -6.08 17.20 4.06
C PHE A 144 -6.83 15.87 4.21
N PRO A 145 -8.18 15.80 4.12
CA PRO A 145 -8.87 14.51 4.10
C PRO A 145 -8.40 13.59 2.99
N GLY A 146 -8.32 14.11 1.76
CA GLY A 146 -7.85 13.34 0.61
C GLY A 146 -6.38 12.91 0.73
N ARG A 147 -5.54 13.72 1.43
CA ARG A 147 -4.14 13.33 1.70
C ARG A 147 -4.05 12.23 2.77
N ARG A 148 -4.91 12.29 3.77
CA ARG A 148 -5.00 11.24 4.80
C ARG A 148 -5.48 9.91 4.20
N GLU A 149 -6.43 9.96 3.26
CA GLU A 149 -6.89 8.77 2.57
C GLU A 149 -5.79 8.13 1.72
N ARG A 150 -5.05 8.94 0.96
CA ARG A 150 -3.89 8.45 0.19
C ARG A 150 -2.79 7.83 1.08
N LEU A 151 -2.62 8.34 2.29
CA LEU A 151 -1.69 7.74 3.26
C LEU A 151 -2.20 6.38 3.74
N ARG A 152 -3.51 6.23 3.99
CA ARG A 152 -4.13 4.93 4.34
C ARG A 152 -4.04 3.91 3.21
N GLU A 153 -4.26 4.35 1.97
CA GLU A 153 -4.06 3.49 0.79
C GLU A 153 -2.62 2.96 0.74
N LEU A 154 -1.64 3.83 1.00
CA LEU A 154 -0.23 3.44 1.05
C LEU A 154 0.07 2.48 2.22
N GLU A 155 -0.50 2.73 3.40
CA GLU A 155 -0.41 1.83 4.57
C GLU A 155 -0.93 0.43 4.20
N ALA A 156 -2.11 0.35 3.55
CA ALA A 156 -2.69 -0.91 3.10
C ALA A 156 -1.82 -1.63 2.06
N LEU A 157 -1.16 -0.90 1.16
CA LEU A 157 -0.23 -1.47 0.20
C LEU A 157 1.02 -2.06 0.88
N LEU A 158 1.58 -1.37 1.87
CA LEU A 158 2.72 -1.86 2.67
C LEU A 158 2.36 -3.09 3.50
N ASP A 159 1.15 -3.12 4.07
CA ASP A 159 0.63 -4.30 4.80
C ASP A 159 0.46 -5.53 3.89
N GLY A 160 0.24 -5.32 2.61
CA GLY A 160 0.18 -6.38 1.59
C GLY A 160 1.54 -7.00 1.27
N ILE A 161 2.65 -6.40 1.65
CA ILE A 161 4.00 -6.94 1.45
C ILE A 161 4.29 -8.00 2.53
N PRO A 162 4.78 -9.19 2.18
CA PRO A 162 4.99 -10.28 3.14
C PRO A 162 5.88 -9.94 4.33
N SER A 163 6.92 -9.10 4.12
CA SER A 163 7.82 -8.62 5.16
C SER A 163 7.20 -7.54 6.06
N ARG A 164 6.04 -6.98 5.66
CA ARG A 164 5.35 -5.88 6.35
C ARG A 164 6.30 -4.77 6.79
N PRO A 165 6.99 -4.12 5.85
CA PRO A 165 7.92 -3.07 6.19
C PRO A 165 7.20 -1.94 6.95
N PRO A 166 7.81 -1.38 8.01
CA PRO A 166 7.16 -0.36 8.81
C PRO A 166 6.96 0.91 7.98
N LEU A 167 5.84 1.61 8.24
CA LEU A 167 5.59 2.91 7.65
C LEU A 167 6.73 3.87 8.05
N PRO A 168 7.37 4.55 7.10
CA PRO A 168 8.43 5.51 7.40
C PRO A 168 8.03 6.54 8.46
N PRO A 169 8.92 6.91 9.40
CA PRO A 169 8.60 7.83 10.49
C PRO A 169 8.06 9.20 10.01
N ALA A 170 8.52 9.69 8.87
CA ALA A 170 8.01 10.92 8.25
C ALA A 170 6.52 10.82 7.90
N LEU A 171 6.06 9.67 7.40
CA LEU A 171 4.67 9.43 7.06
C LEU A 171 3.78 9.21 8.29
N GLN A 172 4.31 8.57 9.34
CA GLN A 172 3.60 8.47 10.63
C GLN A 172 3.36 9.87 11.23
N LYS A 173 4.39 10.74 11.19
CA LYS A 173 4.27 12.14 11.63
C LYS A 173 3.31 12.93 10.74
N LEU A 174 3.34 12.71 9.42
CA LEU A 174 2.40 13.34 8.47
C LEU A 174 0.94 13.02 8.83
N GLY A 175 0.62 11.74 9.08
CA GLY A 175 -0.71 11.33 9.45
C GLY A 175 -1.26 12.09 10.66
N ARG A 176 -0.45 12.21 11.72
CA ARG A 176 -0.79 12.98 12.93
C ARG A 176 -0.93 14.47 12.64
N ALA A 177 0.00 15.07 11.91
CA ALA A 177 -0.04 16.48 11.56
C ALA A 177 -1.28 16.85 10.74
N LEU A 178 -1.68 16.02 9.77
CA LEU A 178 -2.90 16.22 8.99
C LEU A 178 -4.17 16.20 9.87
N GLU A 179 -4.21 15.36 10.90
CA GLU A 179 -5.33 15.28 11.84
C GLU A 179 -5.33 16.46 12.82
N GLU A 180 -4.18 16.82 13.38
CA GLU A 180 -4.04 17.96 14.32
C GLU A 180 -4.42 19.28 13.66
N CYS A 181 -4.00 19.53 12.42
CA CYS A 181 -4.39 20.73 11.66
C CYS A 181 -5.90 20.85 11.42
N ARG A 182 -6.65 19.74 11.49
CA ARG A 182 -8.10 19.71 11.27
C ARG A 182 -8.92 19.64 12.56
N ARG A 183 -8.27 19.53 13.70
CA ARG A 183 -8.94 19.31 14.99
C ARG A 183 -9.82 20.47 15.41
N SER A 184 -9.36 21.71 15.21
CA SER A 184 -10.12 22.91 15.46
C SER A 184 -10.88 23.36 14.22
N ARG A 185 -12.09 23.89 14.39
CA ARG A 185 -12.85 24.58 13.35
C ARG A 185 -12.63 26.09 13.35
N GLN A 186 -11.86 26.62 14.30
CA GLN A 186 -11.50 28.01 14.36
C GLN A 186 -10.35 28.29 13.38
N VAL A 187 -10.56 29.25 12.51
CA VAL A 187 -9.62 29.60 11.43
C VAL A 187 -8.23 29.90 11.95
N ALA A 188 -8.12 30.75 12.99
CA ALA A 188 -6.83 31.12 13.57
C ALA A 188 -6.06 29.91 14.15
N GLU A 189 -6.74 29.01 14.85
CA GLU A 189 -6.13 27.79 15.41
C GLU A 189 -5.70 26.83 14.30
N THR A 190 -6.51 26.65 13.26
CA THR A 190 -6.15 25.82 12.10
C THR A 190 -4.87 26.33 11.44
N VAL A 191 -4.76 27.63 11.16
CA VAL A 191 -3.57 28.21 10.52
C VAL A 191 -2.34 28.13 11.41
N LYS A 192 -2.52 28.30 12.73
CA LYS A 192 -1.46 28.14 13.74
C LYS A 192 -0.93 26.69 13.78
N GLU A 193 -1.81 25.69 13.77
CA GLU A 193 -1.39 24.28 13.74
C GLU A 193 -0.68 23.94 12.42
N VAL A 194 -1.15 24.49 11.27
CA VAL A 194 -0.43 24.32 9.99
C VAL A 194 0.99 24.91 10.06
N LYS A 195 1.15 26.12 10.61
CA LYS A 195 2.48 26.72 10.82
C LYS A 195 3.37 25.82 11.66
N LYS A 196 2.86 25.37 12.80
CA LYS A 196 3.57 24.52 13.77
C LYS A 196 4.07 23.21 13.13
N HIS A 197 3.27 22.62 12.25
CA HIS A 197 3.56 21.35 11.59
C HIS A 197 4.12 21.50 10.18
N LEU A 198 4.44 22.70 9.70
CA LEU A 198 4.76 22.95 8.30
C LEU A 198 5.91 22.11 7.76
N ASP A 199 6.98 21.94 8.55
CA ASP A 199 8.15 21.14 8.14
C ASP A 199 7.81 19.65 8.10
N VAL A 200 7.06 19.15 9.09
CA VAL A 200 6.55 17.77 9.11
C VAL A 200 5.64 17.49 7.91
N LEU A 201 4.78 18.45 7.56
CA LEU A 201 3.90 18.36 6.39
C LEU A 201 4.71 18.33 5.09
N ARG A 202 5.75 19.15 4.96
CA ARG A 202 6.63 19.17 3.78
C ARG A 202 7.36 17.84 3.60
N ASP A 203 8.07 17.40 4.64
CA ASP A 203 8.85 16.16 4.60
C ASP A 203 7.95 14.95 4.35
N GLY A 204 6.81 14.90 5.03
CA GLY A 204 5.85 13.82 4.88
C GLY A 204 5.21 13.79 3.48
N MET A 205 4.83 14.94 2.91
CA MET A 205 4.27 15.02 1.56
C MET A 205 5.27 14.64 0.48
N GLU A 206 6.54 14.98 0.67
CA GLU A 206 7.61 14.57 -0.23
C GLU A 206 7.81 13.05 -0.21
N GLN A 207 7.90 12.45 0.98
CA GLN A 207 8.00 11.01 1.13
C GLN A 207 6.76 10.27 0.62
N LEU A 208 5.57 10.81 0.83
CA LEU A 208 4.33 10.26 0.27
C LEU A 208 4.37 10.25 -1.27
N GLY A 209 4.87 11.32 -1.88
CA GLY A 209 5.04 11.43 -3.33
C GLY A 209 6.01 10.36 -3.86
N ILE A 210 7.19 10.22 -3.23
CA ILE A 210 8.21 9.24 -3.61
C ILE A 210 7.64 7.81 -3.51
N LEU A 211 7.08 7.44 -2.37
CA LEU A 211 6.58 6.08 -2.18
C LEU A 211 5.39 5.73 -3.10
N ARG A 212 4.55 6.70 -3.44
CA ARG A 212 3.47 6.47 -4.42
C ARG A 212 3.98 6.17 -5.83
N THR A 213 5.13 6.73 -6.21
CA THR A 213 5.76 6.41 -7.50
C THR A 213 6.50 5.08 -7.46
N GLU A 214 7.09 4.72 -6.32
CA GLU A 214 7.80 3.45 -6.14
C GLU A 214 6.84 2.26 -5.98
N LEU A 215 5.72 2.41 -5.25
CA LEU A 215 4.77 1.35 -4.92
C LEU A 215 3.58 1.33 -5.87
N SER A 216 3.66 0.53 -6.90
CA SER A 216 2.52 0.17 -7.74
C SER A 216 1.98 -1.21 -7.37
N PRO A 217 0.72 -1.54 -7.70
CA PRO A 217 0.19 -2.89 -7.52
C PRO A 217 1.01 -3.98 -8.24
N GLU A 218 1.67 -3.61 -9.34
CA GLU A 218 2.53 -4.52 -10.08
C GLU A 218 3.83 -4.82 -9.32
N VAL A 219 4.43 -3.80 -8.74
CA VAL A 219 5.64 -3.92 -7.92
C VAL A 219 5.37 -4.79 -6.69
N ILE A 220 4.23 -4.58 -6.02
CA ILE A 220 3.83 -5.38 -4.86
C ILE A 220 3.64 -6.85 -5.25
N ARG A 221 2.94 -7.12 -6.36
CA ARG A 221 2.79 -8.49 -6.86
C ARG A 221 4.13 -9.17 -7.12
N ALA A 222 5.10 -8.45 -7.66
CA ALA A 222 6.43 -9.00 -7.91
C ALA A 222 7.17 -9.34 -6.60
N VAL A 223 7.07 -8.51 -5.57
CA VAL A 223 7.63 -8.81 -4.22
C VAL A 223 6.93 -10.00 -3.58
N CYS A 224 5.59 -10.09 -3.70
CA CYS A 224 4.85 -11.25 -3.21
C CYS A 224 5.27 -12.54 -3.95
N ALA A 225 5.39 -12.50 -5.28
CA ALA A 225 5.86 -13.63 -6.07
C ALA A 225 7.28 -14.05 -5.68
N ALA A 226 8.16 -13.10 -5.38
CA ALA A 226 9.51 -13.41 -4.89
C ALA A 226 9.48 -14.16 -3.56
N GLU A 227 8.60 -13.77 -2.64
CA GLU A 227 8.44 -14.47 -1.37
C GLU A 227 7.87 -15.88 -1.55
N GLU A 228 6.94 -16.08 -2.47
CA GLU A 228 6.42 -17.40 -2.82
C GLU A 228 7.52 -18.29 -3.42
N VAL A 229 8.33 -17.76 -4.34
CA VAL A 229 9.48 -18.47 -4.91
C VAL A 229 10.51 -18.82 -3.82
N ARG A 230 10.78 -17.88 -2.91
CA ARG A 230 11.69 -18.12 -1.78
C ARG A 230 11.22 -19.29 -0.90
N ARG A 231 9.93 -19.27 -0.51
CA ARG A 231 9.34 -20.31 0.37
C ARG A 231 9.15 -21.64 -0.31
N GLY A 232 8.81 -21.64 -1.58
CA GLY A 232 8.54 -22.84 -2.36
C GLY A 232 9.80 -23.38 -3.04
N HIS A 233 10.24 -22.72 -4.09
CA HIS A 233 11.25 -23.23 -5.01
C HIS A 233 12.67 -23.20 -4.42
N ILE A 234 13.11 -22.05 -3.86
CA ILE A 234 14.45 -21.93 -3.26
C ILE A 234 14.59 -22.87 -2.06
N ALA A 235 13.57 -22.97 -1.21
CA ALA A 235 13.59 -23.87 -0.07
C ALA A 235 13.73 -25.33 -0.51
N GLN A 236 13.02 -25.76 -1.56
CA GLN A 236 13.12 -27.12 -2.08
C GLN A 236 14.47 -27.40 -2.75
N LEU A 237 14.99 -26.46 -3.55
CA LEU A 237 16.32 -26.60 -4.15
C LEU A 237 17.42 -26.71 -3.08
N ARG A 238 17.32 -25.91 -2.01
CA ARG A 238 18.25 -25.97 -0.87
C ARG A 238 18.16 -27.31 -0.14
N HIS A 239 16.95 -27.78 0.13
CA HIS A 239 16.72 -29.04 0.84
C HIS A 239 17.17 -30.25 0.01
N ALA A 240 17.09 -30.18 -1.31
CA ALA A 240 17.56 -31.21 -2.23
C ALA A 240 19.06 -31.10 -2.57
N ASP A 241 19.78 -30.11 -2.03
CA ASP A 241 21.18 -29.75 -2.38
C ASP A 241 21.37 -29.46 -3.87
N LYS A 242 20.38 -28.76 -4.45
CA LYS A 242 20.29 -28.43 -5.89
C LYS A 242 20.36 -26.94 -6.20
N LEU A 243 20.82 -26.09 -5.27
CA LEU A 243 20.97 -24.66 -5.50
C LEU A 243 22.00 -24.33 -6.61
N GLY A 244 23.11 -25.08 -6.66
CA GLY A 244 24.13 -25.06 -7.70
C GLY A 244 24.30 -23.72 -8.42
N GLU A 245 23.85 -23.68 -9.67
CA GLU A 245 24.01 -22.56 -10.60
C GLU A 245 23.22 -21.31 -10.20
N VAL A 246 22.13 -21.43 -9.40
CA VAL A 246 21.29 -20.30 -9.01
C VAL A 246 21.50 -19.85 -7.55
N LYS A 247 22.65 -20.20 -6.97
CA LYS A 247 22.97 -19.81 -5.59
C LYS A 247 23.09 -18.30 -5.42
N ALA A 248 23.69 -17.62 -6.37
CA ALA A 248 23.84 -16.16 -6.34
C ALA A 248 22.48 -15.46 -6.46
N GLU A 249 21.63 -15.88 -7.39
CA GLU A 249 20.28 -15.37 -7.57
C GLU A 249 19.41 -15.64 -6.33
N SER A 250 19.52 -16.80 -5.72
CA SER A 250 18.81 -17.13 -4.48
C SER A 250 19.22 -16.23 -3.32
N GLN A 251 20.51 -15.92 -3.19
CA GLN A 251 21.02 -15.00 -2.18
C GLN A 251 20.54 -13.56 -2.47
N GLN A 252 20.59 -13.12 -3.71
CA GLN A 252 20.09 -11.81 -4.13
C GLN A 252 18.61 -11.63 -3.76
N VAL A 253 17.75 -12.62 -4.03
CA VAL A 253 16.33 -12.59 -3.67
C VAL A 253 16.14 -12.49 -2.16
N GLU A 254 16.90 -13.25 -1.37
CA GLU A 254 16.82 -13.21 0.09
C GLU A 254 17.27 -11.85 0.67
N GLU A 255 18.37 -11.31 0.17
CA GLU A 255 18.88 -10.00 0.58
C GLU A 255 17.89 -8.89 0.24
N GLN A 256 17.31 -8.92 -0.96
CA GLN A 256 16.34 -7.91 -1.39
C GLN A 256 15.05 -7.99 -0.59
N LEU A 257 14.53 -9.18 -0.29
CA LEU A 257 13.33 -9.35 0.54
C LEU A 257 13.53 -8.92 2.00
N GLN A 258 14.78 -8.90 2.50
CA GLN A 258 15.14 -8.43 3.83
C GLN A 258 15.47 -6.93 3.88
N ALA A 259 15.60 -6.27 2.73
CA ALA A 259 15.90 -4.85 2.66
C ALA A 259 14.74 -3.99 3.20
N ASP A 260 15.04 -2.78 3.69
CA ASP A 260 14.03 -1.80 4.15
C ASP A 260 13.01 -1.45 3.06
N ARG A 261 13.42 -1.56 1.79
CA ARG A 261 12.58 -1.26 0.62
C ARG A 261 12.71 -2.39 -0.41
N PRO A 262 12.07 -3.54 -0.18
CA PRO A 262 12.20 -4.72 -1.03
C PRO A 262 11.66 -4.52 -2.45
N TRP A 263 10.88 -3.46 -2.68
CA TRP A 263 10.31 -3.10 -3.99
C TRP A 263 11.25 -2.34 -4.92
N ARG A 264 12.44 -1.96 -4.48
CA ARG A 264 13.44 -1.35 -5.35
C ARG A 264 14.08 -2.38 -6.25
N GLU A 265 14.59 -1.93 -7.40
CA GLU A 265 15.28 -2.79 -8.36
C GLU A 265 14.47 -4.01 -8.84
N ILE A 266 13.17 -3.80 -9.04
CA ILE A 266 12.21 -4.88 -9.34
C ILE A 266 12.56 -5.65 -10.64
N HIS A 267 13.24 -5.02 -11.60
CA HIS A 267 13.66 -5.70 -12.82
C HIS A 267 14.72 -6.76 -12.54
N SER A 268 15.75 -6.41 -11.76
CA SER A 268 16.79 -7.36 -11.33
C SER A 268 16.20 -8.52 -10.52
N LEU A 269 15.19 -8.24 -9.68
CA LEU A 269 14.46 -9.26 -8.93
C LEU A 269 13.72 -10.23 -9.88
N LYS A 270 12.99 -9.72 -10.87
CA LYS A 270 12.27 -10.55 -11.85
C LYS A 270 13.24 -11.45 -12.63
N ASP A 271 14.35 -10.91 -13.10
CA ASP A 271 15.38 -11.70 -13.82
C ASP A 271 15.94 -12.83 -12.95
N ALA A 272 16.18 -12.57 -11.66
CA ALA A 272 16.64 -13.60 -10.73
C ALA A 272 15.56 -14.68 -10.49
N LEU A 273 14.29 -14.27 -10.35
CA LEU A 273 13.18 -15.22 -10.19
C LEU A 273 13.03 -16.12 -11.41
N ASP A 274 13.08 -15.57 -12.62
CA ASP A 274 12.94 -16.34 -13.86
C ASP A 274 14.03 -17.40 -14.00
N ARG A 275 15.27 -17.07 -13.64
CA ARG A 275 16.38 -18.04 -13.62
C ARG A 275 16.18 -19.14 -12.59
N ILE A 276 15.72 -18.79 -11.36
CA ILE A 276 15.46 -19.78 -10.31
C ILE A 276 14.34 -20.73 -10.73
N LEU A 277 13.24 -20.21 -11.29
CA LEU A 277 12.10 -21.01 -11.75
C LEU A 277 12.51 -21.94 -12.90
N ALA A 278 13.28 -21.44 -13.86
CA ALA A 278 13.80 -22.25 -14.97
C ALA A 278 14.70 -23.37 -14.47
N HIS A 279 15.61 -23.09 -13.53
CA HIS A 279 16.49 -24.09 -12.92
C HIS A 279 15.71 -25.14 -12.14
N TYR A 280 14.73 -24.71 -11.31
CA TYR A 280 13.85 -25.65 -10.58
C TYR A 280 13.12 -26.59 -11.53
N ALA A 281 12.53 -26.05 -12.59
CA ALA A 281 11.82 -26.86 -13.61
C ALA A 281 12.78 -27.84 -14.33
N ALA A 282 14.02 -27.43 -14.59
CA ALA A 282 15.04 -28.30 -15.18
C ALA A 282 15.42 -29.47 -14.25
N GLU A 283 15.70 -29.19 -12.98
CA GLU A 283 16.03 -30.21 -11.99
C GLU A 283 14.87 -31.21 -11.78
N ARG A 284 13.64 -30.69 -11.70
CA ARG A 284 12.46 -31.54 -11.57
C ARG A 284 12.22 -32.39 -12.81
N ARG A 285 12.41 -31.82 -14.01
CA ARG A 285 12.32 -32.58 -15.28
C ARG A 285 13.37 -33.67 -15.35
N ALA A 286 14.60 -33.41 -14.90
CA ALA A 286 15.67 -34.40 -14.85
C ALA A 286 15.28 -35.58 -13.93
N LEU A 287 14.67 -35.31 -12.76
CA LEU A 287 14.18 -36.36 -11.86
C LEU A 287 13.07 -37.20 -12.52
N LEU A 288 12.07 -36.56 -13.15
CA LEU A 288 10.98 -37.27 -13.84
C LEU A 288 11.47 -38.11 -15.01
N ASN A 289 12.44 -37.63 -15.79
CA ASN A 289 13.06 -38.38 -16.87
C ASN A 289 13.85 -39.58 -16.33
N HIS A 290 14.56 -39.38 -15.25
CA HIS A 290 15.28 -40.51 -14.58
C HIS A 290 14.33 -41.59 -14.06
N GLN A 291 13.19 -41.19 -13.46
CA GLN A 291 12.15 -42.13 -13.05
C GLN A 291 11.59 -42.92 -14.24
N SER A 292 11.32 -42.26 -15.36
CA SER A 292 10.84 -42.93 -16.58
C SER A 292 11.86 -43.92 -17.13
N GLN A 293 13.15 -43.57 -17.13
CA GLN A 293 14.23 -44.48 -17.56
C GLN A 293 14.35 -45.72 -16.67
N LEU A 294 14.29 -45.56 -15.35
CA LEU A 294 14.33 -46.67 -14.41
C LEU A 294 13.09 -47.56 -14.52
N ALA A 295 11.90 -46.99 -14.69
CA ALA A 295 10.69 -47.77 -14.90
C ALA A 295 10.71 -48.56 -16.22
N GLU A 296 11.25 -47.98 -17.31
CA GLU A 296 11.44 -48.71 -18.56
C GLU A 296 12.46 -49.85 -18.44
N ALA A 297 13.57 -49.63 -17.70
CA ALA A 297 14.52 -50.71 -17.39
C ALA A 297 13.88 -51.85 -16.56
N ALA A 298 13.03 -51.50 -15.57
CA ALA A 298 12.27 -52.50 -14.82
C ALA A 298 11.28 -53.27 -15.73
N ARG A 299 10.57 -52.57 -16.60
CA ARG A 299 9.68 -53.21 -17.59
C ARG A 299 10.43 -54.17 -18.50
N ALA A 300 11.62 -53.78 -18.97
CA ALA A 300 12.45 -54.64 -19.81
C ALA A 300 12.87 -55.92 -19.04
N ARG A 301 13.24 -55.80 -17.76
CA ARG A 301 13.57 -57.00 -16.93
C ARG A 301 12.39 -57.94 -16.79
N VAL A 302 11.18 -57.42 -16.51
CA VAL A 302 9.97 -58.25 -16.40
C VAL A 302 9.63 -58.92 -17.74
N LYS A 303 9.76 -58.20 -18.86
CA LYS A 303 9.49 -58.75 -20.21
C LYS A 303 10.43 -59.85 -20.61
N THR A 304 11.67 -59.86 -20.13
CA THR A 304 12.67 -60.90 -20.42
C THR A 304 12.51 -62.17 -19.60
N ARG A 305 11.61 -62.20 -18.60
CA ARG A 305 11.35 -63.40 -17.79
C ARG A 305 10.61 -64.47 -18.60
N ASP A 306 10.97 -65.74 -18.29
CA ASP A 306 10.33 -66.87 -18.91
C ASP A 306 8.81 -66.86 -18.73
N GLY A 307 8.07 -67.10 -19.82
CA GLY A 307 6.60 -67.14 -19.82
C GLY A 307 5.90 -65.85 -20.13
N PHE A 308 6.55 -64.66 -20.08
CA PHE A 308 5.94 -63.39 -20.42
C PHE A 308 5.40 -63.36 -21.87
N GLU A 309 6.20 -63.86 -22.82
CA GLU A 309 5.82 -63.92 -24.23
C GLU A 309 4.62 -64.89 -24.51
N ARG A 310 4.30 -65.76 -23.58
CA ARG A 310 3.16 -66.67 -23.70
C ARG A 310 1.84 -66.10 -23.23
N LEU A 311 1.88 -64.90 -22.59
CA LEU A 311 0.69 -64.22 -22.12
C LEU A 311 -0.02 -63.49 -23.27
N GLY A 312 -1.33 -63.40 -23.21
CA GLY A 312 -2.11 -62.49 -24.09
C GLY A 312 -1.87 -61.02 -23.79
N ASP A 313 -2.20 -60.13 -24.74
CA ASP A 313 -1.90 -58.69 -24.62
C ASP A 313 -2.50 -58.07 -23.37
N ASP A 314 -3.76 -58.41 -23.02
CA ASP A 314 -4.42 -57.87 -21.81
C ASP A 314 -3.66 -58.31 -20.53
N GLN A 315 -3.16 -59.54 -20.50
CA GLN A 315 -2.38 -60.08 -19.38
C GLN A 315 -1.00 -59.41 -19.29
N ARG A 316 -0.32 -59.18 -20.42
CA ARG A 316 0.93 -58.43 -20.47
C ARG A 316 0.77 -57.02 -19.94
N HIS A 317 -0.31 -56.32 -20.34
CA HIS A 317 -0.65 -55.01 -19.81
C HIS A 317 -0.90 -55.04 -18.30
N ALA A 318 -1.66 -56.04 -17.80
CA ALA A 318 -1.95 -56.18 -16.39
C ALA A 318 -0.65 -56.38 -15.56
N VAL A 319 0.30 -57.21 -16.05
CA VAL A 319 1.60 -57.43 -15.40
C VAL A 319 2.44 -56.15 -15.34
N LEU A 320 2.44 -55.33 -16.38
CA LEU A 320 3.25 -54.09 -16.45
C LEU A 320 2.57 -52.86 -15.78
N ARG A 321 1.28 -52.96 -15.43
CA ARG A 321 0.51 -51.87 -14.84
C ARG A 321 1.11 -51.34 -13.52
N PRO A 322 1.58 -52.16 -12.57
CA PRO A 322 2.21 -51.68 -11.34
C PRO A 322 3.41 -50.72 -11.62
N LEU A 323 4.26 -51.10 -12.59
CA LEU A 323 5.43 -50.30 -12.99
C LEU A 323 5.03 -48.94 -13.62
N THR A 324 3.88 -48.88 -14.28
CA THR A 324 3.35 -47.63 -14.79
C THR A 324 2.77 -46.75 -13.67
N ALA A 325 2.09 -47.37 -12.71
CA ALA A 325 1.51 -46.72 -11.55
C ALA A 325 2.58 -46.20 -10.55
N ALA A 326 3.79 -46.73 -10.59
CA ALA A 326 4.91 -46.24 -9.76
C ALA A 326 5.42 -44.87 -10.22
N LEU A 327 5.23 -44.50 -11.48
CA LEU A 327 5.60 -43.17 -12.00
C LEU A 327 4.74 -42.08 -11.37
N CYS A 328 5.38 -40.96 -11.13
CA CYS A 328 4.68 -39.75 -10.65
C CYS A 328 4.20 -38.93 -11.85
N ASP A 329 2.88 -38.75 -11.96
CA ASP A 329 2.26 -37.89 -12.98
C ASP A 329 2.13 -36.47 -12.42
N THR A 330 3.13 -35.64 -12.71
CA THR A 330 3.17 -34.23 -12.25
C THR A 330 3.99 -33.38 -13.23
N SER A 331 3.69 -32.05 -13.29
CA SER A 331 4.41 -31.15 -14.19
C SER A 331 5.78 -30.75 -13.63
N PRO A 332 6.73 -30.36 -14.47
CA PRO A 332 8.03 -29.83 -14.04
C PRO A 332 7.94 -28.54 -13.21
N GLU A 333 6.87 -27.77 -13.35
CA GLU A 333 6.64 -26.51 -12.64
C GLU A 333 5.91 -26.72 -11.30
N ALA A 334 5.40 -27.93 -11.02
CA ALA A 334 4.64 -28.22 -9.81
C ALA A 334 5.52 -28.17 -8.56
N LEU A 335 4.97 -27.66 -7.45
CA LEU A 335 5.64 -27.65 -6.14
C LEU A 335 5.45 -28.97 -5.37
N HIS A 336 4.41 -29.74 -5.68
CA HIS A 336 4.11 -30.99 -4.99
C HIS A 336 3.96 -32.15 -5.98
N PRO A 337 4.45 -33.34 -5.59
CA PRO A 337 5.32 -33.58 -4.44
C PRO A 337 6.63 -32.80 -4.55
N THR A 338 7.31 -32.53 -3.42
CA THR A 338 8.60 -31.82 -3.41
C THR A 338 9.69 -32.62 -4.14
N LEU A 339 10.83 -31.98 -4.49
CA LEU A 339 11.94 -32.68 -5.17
C LEU A 339 12.44 -33.91 -4.38
N VAL A 340 12.50 -33.78 -3.07
CA VAL A 340 12.93 -34.90 -2.18
C VAL A 340 11.85 -35.96 -2.12
N GLU A 341 10.61 -35.61 -1.90
CA GLU A 341 9.48 -36.54 -1.90
C GLU A 341 9.35 -37.28 -3.23
N LEU A 342 9.50 -36.56 -4.34
CA LEU A 342 9.47 -37.13 -5.68
C LEU A 342 10.51 -38.25 -5.85
N ARG A 343 11.76 -38.00 -5.40
CA ARG A 343 12.84 -38.95 -5.42
C ARG A 343 12.58 -40.13 -4.50
N ASP A 344 12.23 -39.86 -3.25
CA ASP A 344 12.13 -40.86 -2.20
C ASP A 344 10.90 -41.78 -2.39
N GLN A 345 9.75 -41.21 -2.77
CA GLN A 345 8.55 -41.98 -3.09
C GLN A 345 8.77 -42.94 -4.25
N PHE A 346 9.45 -42.49 -5.31
CA PHE A 346 9.74 -43.35 -6.44
C PHE A 346 10.71 -44.45 -6.09
N ASN A 347 11.76 -44.16 -5.30
CA ASN A 347 12.73 -45.13 -4.85
C ASN A 347 12.10 -46.27 -4.00
N HIS A 348 11.00 -46.00 -3.30
CA HIS A 348 10.22 -47.01 -2.59
C HIS A 348 9.22 -47.73 -3.50
N ARG A 349 8.47 -47.00 -4.32
CA ARG A 349 7.40 -47.57 -5.17
C ARG A 349 7.90 -48.46 -6.30
N LEU A 350 9.03 -48.13 -6.91
CA LEU A 350 9.51 -48.90 -8.06
C LEU A 350 9.91 -50.33 -7.69
N PRO A 351 10.70 -50.62 -6.62
CA PRO A 351 11.00 -52.00 -6.21
C PRO A 351 9.74 -52.78 -5.82
N GLU A 352 8.81 -52.18 -5.11
CA GLU A 352 7.52 -52.81 -4.76
C GLU A 352 6.70 -53.15 -6.00
N ALA A 353 6.62 -52.21 -6.95
CA ALA A 353 5.95 -52.42 -8.22
C ALA A 353 6.59 -53.51 -9.07
N GLU A 354 7.92 -53.64 -9.03
CA GLU A 354 8.65 -54.69 -9.73
C GLU A 354 8.37 -56.07 -9.09
N VAL A 355 8.32 -56.17 -7.75
CA VAL A 355 7.89 -57.39 -7.06
C VAL A 355 6.46 -57.74 -7.43
N GLN A 356 5.51 -56.79 -7.33
CA GLN A 356 4.13 -57.03 -7.70
C GLN A 356 3.95 -57.48 -9.16
N ALA A 357 4.70 -56.86 -10.09
CA ALA A 357 4.68 -57.28 -11.49
C ALA A 357 5.18 -58.70 -11.68
N ASN A 358 6.24 -59.09 -10.95
CA ASN A 358 6.79 -60.46 -10.98
C ASN A 358 5.80 -61.47 -10.40
N ASP A 359 5.17 -61.18 -9.26
CA ASP A 359 4.17 -62.03 -8.61
C ASP A 359 2.96 -62.27 -9.51
N LEU A 360 2.45 -61.19 -10.16
CA LEU A 360 1.36 -61.27 -11.15
C LEU A 360 1.75 -62.12 -12.37
N LEU A 361 2.99 -62.01 -12.83
CA LEU A 361 3.50 -62.83 -13.93
C LEU A 361 3.50 -64.31 -13.54
N ASP A 362 4.04 -64.67 -12.39
CA ASP A 362 4.14 -66.04 -11.91
C ASP A 362 2.74 -66.66 -11.69
N GLU A 363 1.79 -65.91 -11.13
CA GLU A 363 0.40 -66.35 -10.96
C GLU A 363 -0.30 -66.61 -12.30
N LEU A 364 -0.12 -65.75 -13.29
CA LEU A 364 -0.76 -65.92 -14.63
C LEU A 364 -0.13 -67.10 -15.39
N ILE A 365 1.17 -67.34 -15.24
CA ILE A 365 1.86 -68.51 -15.82
C ILE A 365 1.33 -69.81 -15.19
N ALA A 366 1.17 -69.87 -13.87
CA ALA A 366 0.62 -71.01 -13.17
C ALA A 366 -0.79 -71.32 -13.64
N LYS A 367 -1.68 -70.32 -13.68
CA LYS A 367 -3.07 -70.46 -14.19
C LYS A 367 -3.13 -70.91 -15.67
N THR A 368 -2.21 -70.50 -16.50
CA THR A 368 -2.14 -70.89 -17.91
C THR A 368 -1.67 -72.34 -18.05
N THR A 369 -0.74 -72.77 -17.21
CA THR A 369 -0.21 -74.13 -17.18
C THR A 369 -1.27 -75.14 -16.65
N GLU A 370 -2.00 -74.80 -15.59
CA GLU A 370 -3.10 -75.59 -15.08
C GLU A 370 -4.22 -75.81 -16.12
N ARG A 371 -4.63 -74.73 -16.82
CA ARG A 371 -5.62 -74.82 -17.91
C ARG A 371 -5.15 -75.69 -19.07
N ARG A 372 -3.88 -75.74 -19.37
CA ARG A 372 -3.31 -76.69 -20.39
C ARG A 372 -3.34 -78.11 -19.92
N VAL A 373 -2.97 -78.34 -18.66
CA VAL A 373 -3.03 -79.68 -18.11
C VAL A 373 -4.43 -80.30 -18.10
N VAL A 374 -5.42 -79.46 -17.63
CA VAL A 374 -6.82 -79.88 -17.62
C VAL A 374 -7.36 -80.14 -19.06
N ARG A 375 -6.96 -79.29 -20.07
CA ARG A 375 -7.33 -79.58 -21.47
C ARG A 375 -6.70 -80.83 -22.04
N VAL A 376 -5.47 -81.12 -21.71
CA VAL A 376 -4.80 -82.38 -22.16
C VAL A 376 -5.44 -83.61 -21.51
N GLN A 377 -5.82 -83.52 -20.24
CA GLN A 377 -6.50 -84.67 -19.53
C GLN A 377 -7.90 -84.90 -20.13
N HIS A 378 -8.68 -83.80 -20.43
CA HIS A 378 -10.02 -83.98 -21.11
C HIS A 378 -9.87 -84.46 -22.56
N GLY A 379 -8.80 -84.06 -23.27
CA GLY A 379 -8.51 -84.55 -24.62
C GLY A 379 -8.09 -86.05 -24.68
N LEU A 380 -7.46 -86.53 -23.64
CA LEU A 380 -7.08 -87.93 -23.52
C LEU A 380 -8.27 -88.85 -23.11
N SER A 381 -9.14 -88.38 -22.18
CA SER A 381 -10.35 -89.11 -21.79
C SER A 381 -11.38 -89.23 -22.89
N GLY A 382 -11.39 -88.29 -23.86
CA GLY A 382 -12.28 -88.33 -25.02
C GLY A 382 -11.84 -89.24 -26.17
N ARG A 383 -10.60 -89.75 -26.14
CA ARG A 383 -10.06 -90.73 -27.12
C ARG A 383 -10.24 -92.14 -26.70
N GLU A 384 -10.43 -92.45 -25.39
CA GLU A 384 -10.66 -93.81 -24.90
C GLU A 384 -12.11 -94.26 -24.97
N LEU A 385 -13.04 -93.43 -25.40
CA LEU A 385 -14.46 -93.77 -25.57
C LEU A 385 -14.88 -94.08 -27.03
N HIS A 386 -13.90 -94.17 -27.97
CA HIS A 386 -14.15 -94.50 -29.38
C HIS A 386 -13.11 -95.54 -29.91
N SER A 387 -12.83 -96.61 -29.15
CA SER A 387 -12.17 -97.81 -29.63
C SER A 387 -12.94 -99.07 -29.22
#